data_3c3f7210cc6af1f996766104a258572c
#
_entry.id   3c3f7210cc6af1f996766104a258572c
#
_cell.length_a   1.000
_cell.length_b   1.000
_cell.length_c   1.000
_cell.angle_alpha   90.00
_cell.angle_beta   90.00
_cell.angle_gamma   90.00
#
_symmetry.space_group_name_H-M   'P 1'
#
loop_
_entity.id
_entity.type
_entity.pdbx_description
1 polymer ?
#
loop_
_entity_poly.entity_id
_entity_poly.type
_entity_poly.pdbx_seq_one_letter_code
_entity_poly.pdbx_strand_id
1 'polypeptide(L)'
;NEYFEENGITITFLPTQLCEQFMELDNQSLRVLLTGGDKLKRIEKRNYTLVNNYGPTENTVVATSTAIDPDEGMLSIGKPIANTRAYVLGQNNEVQPVGVAGELCIAGRGLARGYLNKPEETAKRFTEDPFVPGERMYRTGDAVKWLEDGRLEYIGRIDQQVKIRGFRIELSEIEVQLARLSEVQEAVVTDIEDAYGNKVLCGYVVADEQLDTESLARKLGQTLPDYMVPAYWVQLDELPVTANGKVDRRALPQPDVEAQTA
;
A
#
# COMPACT_ATOMS: atom_id res chain seq x y z
N ASN A 1 -24.95 7.43 0.10
CA ASN A 1 -25.60 7.45 1.41
C ASN A 1 -27.07 7.04 1.28
N GLU A 2 -27.90 7.73 0.46
CA GLU A 2 -29.33 7.43 0.26
C GLU A 2 -29.61 5.95 0.02
N TYR A 3 -28.88 5.30 -0.88
CA TYR A 3 -29.03 3.87 -1.15
C TYR A 3 -28.91 2.99 0.12
N PHE A 4 -27.99 3.33 1.04
CA PHE A 4 -27.82 2.56 2.27
C PHE A 4 -29.03 2.71 3.20
N GLU A 5 -29.56 3.93 3.32
CA GLU A 5 -30.71 4.22 4.18
C GLU A 5 -32.00 3.64 3.61
N GLU A 6 -32.28 3.85 2.31
CA GLU A 6 -33.46 3.34 1.63
C GLU A 6 -33.53 1.80 1.66
N ASN A 7 -32.39 1.12 1.60
CA ASN A 7 -32.32 -0.34 1.61
C ASN A 7 -32.02 -0.92 2.99
N GLY A 8 -31.94 -0.10 4.05
CA GLY A 8 -31.69 -0.55 5.43
C GLY A 8 -30.36 -1.29 5.59
N ILE A 9 -29.32 -0.86 4.86
CA ILE A 9 -27.98 -1.48 4.98
C ILE A 9 -27.41 -1.18 6.34
N THR A 10 -27.09 -2.23 7.08
CA THR A 10 -26.58 -2.11 8.47
C THR A 10 -25.08 -2.38 8.61
N ILE A 11 -24.48 -3.09 7.65
CA ILE A 11 -23.06 -3.39 7.60
C ILE A 11 -22.59 -3.23 6.15
N THR A 12 -21.49 -2.52 5.95
CA THR A 12 -20.89 -2.36 4.63
C THR A 12 -19.36 -2.25 4.73
N PHE A 13 -18.68 -2.45 3.60
CA PHE A 13 -17.26 -2.20 3.43
C PHE A 13 -17.06 -1.10 2.40
N LEU A 14 -16.22 -0.12 2.74
CA LEU A 14 -15.74 0.90 1.81
C LEU A 14 -14.21 0.93 1.82
N PRO A 15 -13.55 0.99 0.65
CA PRO A 15 -12.12 1.30 0.58
C PRO A 15 -11.80 2.59 1.34
N THR A 16 -10.61 2.68 1.91
CA THR A 16 -10.22 3.74 2.86
C THR A 16 -10.58 5.15 2.39
N GLN A 17 -10.27 5.51 1.14
CA GLN A 17 -10.58 6.84 0.60
C GLN A 17 -12.09 7.14 0.55
N LEU A 18 -12.89 6.15 0.11
CA LEU A 18 -14.35 6.31 0.11
C LEU A 18 -14.93 6.31 1.52
N CYS A 19 -14.34 5.53 2.43
CA CYS A 19 -14.72 5.54 3.84
C CYS A 19 -14.51 6.92 4.47
N GLU A 20 -13.36 7.56 4.23
CA GLU A 20 -13.05 8.90 4.73
C GLU A 20 -14.03 9.96 4.21
N GLN A 21 -14.40 9.90 2.94
CA GLN A 21 -15.43 10.77 2.37
C GLN A 21 -16.83 10.46 2.93
N PHE A 22 -17.16 9.17 3.07
CA PHE A 22 -18.45 8.75 3.61
C PHE A 22 -18.64 9.18 5.06
N MET A 23 -17.57 9.21 5.84
CA MET A 23 -17.61 9.72 7.23
C MET A 23 -18.00 11.20 7.34
N GLU A 24 -17.98 11.99 6.27
CA GLU A 24 -18.51 13.36 6.28
C GLU A 24 -20.05 13.40 6.26
N LEU A 25 -20.70 12.29 5.92
CA LEU A 25 -22.14 12.16 5.78
C LEU A 25 -22.77 11.51 7.02
N ASP A 26 -23.92 12.01 7.45
CA ASP A 26 -24.71 11.32 8.46
C ASP A 26 -25.42 10.10 7.82
N ASN A 27 -25.41 8.99 8.54
CA ASN A 27 -26.12 7.77 8.14
C ASN A 27 -26.81 7.14 9.36
N GLN A 28 -28.10 6.86 9.23
CA GLN A 28 -28.92 6.34 10.34
C GLN A 28 -29.14 4.82 10.28
N SER A 29 -28.83 4.17 9.15
CA SER A 29 -29.03 2.73 8.98
C SER A 29 -27.81 1.89 9.38
N LEU A 30 -26.58 2.42 9.20
CA LEU A 30 -25.37 1.69 9.48
C LEU A 30 -25.16 1.44 10.99
N ARG A 31 -24.77 0.23 11.32
CA ARG A 31 -24.23 -0.18 12.62
C ARG A 31 -22.72 -0.36 12.58
N VAL A 32 -22.20 -0.87 11.44
CA VAL A 32 -20.77 -1.13 11.26
C VAL A 32 -20.34 -0.70 9.86
N LEU A 33 -19.31 0.11 9.80
CA LEU A 33 -18.58 0.44 8.58
C LEU A 33 -17.20 -0.21 8.64
N LEU A 34 -16.96 -1.15 7.74
CA LEU A 34 -15.65 -1.80 7.57
C LEU A 34 -14.84 -1.01 6.55
N THR A 35 -13.56 -0.83 6.81
CA THR A 35 -12.63 -0.20 5.87
C THR A 35 -11.30 -0.93 5.84
N GLY A 36 -10.46 -0.62 4.85
CA GLY A 36 -9.13 -1.17 4.69
C GLY A 36 -8.60 -0.99 3.27
N GLY A 37 -7.38 -1.51 3.06
CA GLY A 37 -6.69 -1.45 1.78
C GLY A 37 -5.65 -0.33 1.70
N ASP A 38 -5.80 0.74 2.48
CA ASP A 38 -4.83 1.83 2.59
C ASP A 38 -4.74 2.33 4.04
N LYS A 39 -3.79 3.23 4.31
CA LYS A 39 -3.65 3.87 5.62
C LYS A 39 -4.80 4.84 5.85
N LEU A 40 -5.61 4.57 6.87
CA LEU A 40 -6.61 5.51 7.34
C LEU A 40 -5.90 6.76 7.90
N LYS A 41 -6.30 7.94 7.43
CA LYS A 41 -5.67 9.23 7.81
C LYS A 41 -6.55 10.04 8.77
N ARG A 42 -7.87 9.86 8.66
CA ARG A 42 -8.86 10.65 9.40
C ARG A 42 -9.90 9.77 10.03
N ILE A 43 -10.30 10.13 11.25
CA ILE A 43 -11.40 9.47 11.97
C ILE A 43 -12.38 10.56 12.40
N GLU A 44 -13.66 10.27 12.25
CA GLU A 44 -14.74 11.08 12.80
C GLU A 44 -15.66 10.22 13.64
N LYS A 45 -16.13 10.78 14.76
CA LYS A 45 -17.08 10.11 15.63
C LYS A 45 -18.44 10.04 14.95
N ARG A 46 -18.98 8.83 14.80
CA ARG A 46 -20.27 8.57 14.15
C ARG A 46 -21.12 7.68 15.03
N ASN A 47 -22.38 7.53 14.63
CA ASN A 47 -23.36 6.65 15.31
C ASN A 47 -23.17 5.15 14.98
N TYR A 48 -22.18 4.80 14.15
CA TYR A 48 -21.82 3.43 13.80
C TYR A 48 -20.38 3.12 14.22
N THR A 49 -20.08 1.83 14.37
CA THR A 49 -18.71 1.38 14.66
C THR A 49 -17.89 1.36 13.38
N LEU A 50 -16.77 2.10 13.37
CA LEU A 50 -15.77 2.01 12.30
C LEU A 50 -14.79 0.87 12.63
N VAL A 51 -14.59 -0.05 11.68
CA VAL A 51 -13.65 -1.17 11.83
C VAL A 51 -12.56 -1.08 10.77
N ASN A 52 -11.32 -0.95 11.21
CA ASN A 52 -10.16 -0.96 10.33
C ASN A 52 -9.64 -2.39 10.15
N ASN A 53 -9.59 -2.84 8.90
CA ASN A 53 -9.09 -4.14 8.49
C ASN A 53 -7.79 -3.98 7.71
N TYR A 54 -6.83 -4.81 8.03
CA TYR A 54 -5.59 -4.91 7.30
C TYR A 54 -5.37 -6.35 6.83
N GLY A 55 -4.87 -6.49 5.62
CA GLY A 55 -4.38 -7.77 5.12
C GLY A 55 -4.00 -7.71 3.65
N PRO A 56 -2.99 -8.50 3.26
CA PRO A 56 -2.61 -8.70 1.87
C PRO A 56 -3.51 -9.74 1.20
N THR A 57 -3.60 -9.69 -0.11
CA THR A 57 -4.28 -10.71 -0.93
C THR A 57 -3.73 -12.12 -0.67
N GLU A 58 -2.46 -12.22 -0.39
CA GLU A 58 -1.73 -13.45 -0.08
C GLU A 58 -2.19 -14.13 1.22
N ASN A 59 -2.98 -13.43 2.06
CA ASN A 59 -3.64 -14.00 3.25
C ASN A 59 -5.16 -13.76 3.22
N THR A 60 -5.79 -13.92 2.08
CA THR A 60 -7.26 -13.87 1.90
C THR A 60 -7.89 -12.61 2.51
N VAL A 61 -7.46 -11.45 2.05
CA VAL A 61 -8.02 -10.09 2.28
C VAL A 61 -7.79 -9.54 3.70
N VAL A 62 -8.21 -10.22 4.77
CA VAL A 62 -8.12 -9.71 6.15
C VAL A 62 -7.21 -10.59 6.98
N ALA A 63 -6.19 -10.01 7.56
CA ALA A 63 -5.27 -10.65 8.49
C ALA A 63 -5.41 -10.12 9.92
N THR A 64 -5.64 -8.82 10.06
CA THR A 64 -5.88 -8.17 11.35
C THR A 64 -7.08 -7.24 11.28
N SER A 65 -7.71 -6.97 12.41
CA SER A 65 -8.92 -6.16 12.50
C SER A 65 -9.02 -5.47 13.87
N THR A 66 -9.60 -4.27 13.89
CA THR A 66 -9.92 -3.55 15.13
C THR A 66 -11.08 -2.60 14.92
N ALA A 67 -11.96 -2.50 15.91
CA ALA A 67 -12.85 -1.35 16.02
C ALA A 67 -12.00 -0.11 16.39
N ILE A 68 -12.25 0.99 15.71
CA ILE A 68 -11.57 2.26 15.95
C ILE A 68 -12.32 3.02 17.04
N ASP A 69 -11.59 3.45 18.05
CA ASP A 69 -12.08 4.43 19.03
C ASP A 69 -11.61 5.84 18.59
N PRO A 70 -12.54 6.72 18.20
CA PRO A 70 -12.18 8.09 17.79
C PRO A 70 -11.50 8.90 18.89
N ASP A 71 -11.75 8.55 20.17
CA ASP A 71 -11.23 9.28 21.32
C ASP A 71 -9.78 8.83 21.70
N GLU A 72 -9.30 7.67 21.21
CA GLU A 72 -7.92 7.19 21.43
C GLU A 72 -6.84 7.94 20.64
N GLY A 73 -7.19 8.58 19.52
CA GLY A 73 -6.25 9.31 18.65
C GLY A 73 -5.19 8.45 17.96
N MET A 74 -5.24 7.13 18.13
CA MET A 74 -4.27 6.18 17.56
C MET A 74 -4.91 5.30 16.50
N LEU A 75 -4.27 5.23 15.34
CA LEU A 75 -4.68 4.40 14.21
C LEU A 75 -3.86 3.10 14.18
N SER A 76 -4.44 2.03 14.74
CA SER A 76 -3.85 0.68 14.65
C SER A 76 -4.48 -0.13 13.51
N ILE A 77 -3.78 -1.15 13.05
CA ILE A 77 -4.31 -2.18 12.16
C ILE A 77 -4.90 -3.38 12.95
N GLY A 78 -4.96 -3.26 14.26
CA GLY A 78 -5.63 -4.21 15.14
C GLY A 78 -4.83 -5.45 15.50
N LYS A 79 -5.57 -6.52 15.84
CA LYS A 79 -5.04 -7.82 16.24
C LYS A 79 -5.30 -8.86 15.15
N PRO A 80 -4.52 -9.95 15.08
CA PRO A 80 -4.79 -11.05 14.18
C PRO A 80 -6.22 -11.59 14.36
N ILE A 81 -6.89 -11.84 13.24
CA ILE A 81 -8.19 -12.53 13.27
C ILE A 81 -8.04 -14.01 13.61
N ALA A 82 -9.14 -14.70 13.86
CA ALA A 82 -9.12 -16.14 14.17
C ALA A 82 -8.37 -16.95 13.10
N ASN A 83 -7.59 -17.93 13.53
CA ASN A 83 -6.76 -18.80 12.69
C ASN A 83 -5.64 -18.08 11.91
N THR A 84 -5.30 -16.86 12.29
CA THR A 84 -4.18 -16.08 11.77
C THR A 84 -3.17 -15.84 12.88
N ARG A 85 -1.89 -16.01 12.58
CA ARG A 85 -0.76 -15.63 13.43
C ARG A 85 -0.04 -14.46 12.78
N ALA A 86 0.37 -13.51 13.58
CA ALA A 86 1.20 -12.38 13.14
C ALA A 86 2.50 -12.37 13.95
N TYR A 87 3.59 -12.17 13.25
CA TYR A 87 4.92 -12.01 13.84
C TYR A 87 5.50 -10.68 13.38
N VAL A 88 6.18 -9.98 14.27
CA VAL A 88 7.00 -8.80 13.93
C VAL A 88 8.45 -9.24 14.01
N LEU A 89 9.10 -9.37 12.86
CA LEU A 89 10.43 -9.98 12.75
C LEU A 89 11.49 -8.97 12.29
N GLY A 90 12.67 -9.11 12.85
CA GLY A 90 13.87 -8.44 12.37
C GLY A 90 14.48 -9.13 11.15
N GLN A 91 15.65 -8.63 10.73
CA GLN A 91 16.31 -9.09 9.49
C GLN A 91 16.76 -10.56 9.54
N ASN A 92 17.07 -11.08 10.73
CA ASN A 92 17.50 -12.46 10.94
C ASN A 92 16.37 -13.36 11.46
N ASN A 93 15.11 -12.99 11.27
CA ASN A 93 13.90 -13.67 11.75
C ASN A 93 13.77 -13.70 13.30
N GLU A 94 14.48 -12.85 14.02
CA GLU A 94 14.28 -12.66 15.46
C GLU A 94 12.99 -11.90 15.73
N VAL A 95 12.24 -12.32 16.75
CA VAL A 95 11.01 -11.65 17.17
C VAL A 95 11.35 -10.29 17.77
N GLN A 96 10.69 -9.23 17.27
CA GLN A 96 10.89 -7.89 17.81
C GLN A 96 10.07 -7.68 19.11
N PRO A 97 10.67 -7.03 20.12
CA PRO A 97 9.96 -6.63 21.32
C PRO A 97 8.81 -5.64 21.03
N VAL A 98 7.89 -5.52 21.99
CA VAL A 98 6.84 -4.48 21.95
C VAL A 98 7.46 -3.10 21.77
N GLY A 99 6.89 -2.28 20.87
CA GLY A 99 7.40 -0.95 20.54
C GLY A 99 8.53 -0.91 19.51
N VAL A 100 9.15 -2.04 19.19
CA VAL A 100 10.26 -2.12 18.21
C VAL A 100 9.71 -2.49 16.84
N ALA A 101 10.12 -1.73 15.82
CA ALA A 101 9.69 -1.95 14.44
C ALA A 101 10.35 -3.20 13.83
N GLY A 102 9.59 -3.93 13.03
CA GLY A 102 10.05 -5.05 12.24
C GLY A 102 9.12 -5.35 11.07
N GLU A 103 9.45 -6.36 10.28
CA GLU A 103 8.59 -6.82 9.19
C GLU A 103 7.41 -7.62 9.75
N LEU A 104 6.20 -7.28 9.30
CA LEU A 104 5.04 -8.12 9.56
C LEU A 104 5.11 -9.40 8.73
N CYS A 105 5.12 -10.52 9.41
CA CYS A 105 4.98 -11.85 8.81
C CYS A 105 3.67 -12.48 9.28
N ILE A 106 2.91 -13.05 8.34
CA ILE A 106 1.58 -13.59 8.60
C ILE A 106 1.58 -15.10 8.31
N ALA A 107 1.00 -15.88 9.21
CA ALA A 107 0.84 -17.32 9.07
C ALA A 107 -0.59 -17.75 9.41
N GLY A 108 -0.96 -18.94 9.03
CA GLY A 108 -2.25 -19.54 9.36
C GLY A 108 -3.06 -19.98 8.15
N ARG A 109 -4.35 -20.23 8.39
CA ARG A 109 -5.21 -20.87 7.39
C ARG A 109 -5.62 -19.95 6.23
N GLY A 110 -5.45 -18.64 6.38
CA GLY A 110 -5.73 -17.64 5.34
C GLY A 110 -4.67 -17.58 4.25
N LEU A 111 -3.49 -18.21 4.43
CA LEU A 111 -2.40 -18.13 3.46
C LEU A 111 -2.76 -18.75 2.11
N ALA A 112 -2.46 -18.01 1.05
CA ALA A 112 -2.50 -18.50 -0.31
C ALA A 112 -1.45 -19.61 -0.55
N ARG A 113 -1.66 -20.41 -1.59
CA ARG A 113 -0.68 -21.44 -1.99
C ARG A 113 0.60 -20.85 -2.54
N GLY A 114 0.54 -19.66 -3.12
CA GLY A 114 1.62 -18.94 -3.74
C GLY A 114 1.15 -18.18 -4.98
N TYR A 115 2.09 -17.64 -5.74
CA TYR A 115 1.83 -16.93 -7.00
C TYR A 115 1.76 -17.91 -8.17
N LEU A 116 0.71 -17.80 -8.97
CA LEU A 116 0.48 -18.68 -10.12
C LEU A 116 1.64 -18.56 -11.13
N ASN A 117 2.22 -19.70 -11.49
CA ASN A 117 3.34 -19.82 -12.43
C ASN A 117 4.60 -18.98 -12.06
N LYS A 118 4.75 -18.62 -10.76
CA LYS A 118 5.91 -17.86 -10.26
C LYS A 118 6.52 -18.57 -9.04
N PRO A 119 7.17 -19.72 -9.20
CA PRO A 119 7.69 -20.51 -8.07
C PRO A 119 8.81 -19.79 -7.32
N GLU A 120 9.67 -19.05 -8.01
CA GLU A 120 10.78 -18.31 -7.38
C GLU A 120 10.26 -17.16 -6.51
N GLU A 121 9.28 -16.38 -6.99
CA GLU A 121 8.65 -15.30 -6.20
C GLU A 121 7.86 -15.90 -5.02
N THR A 122 7.21 -17.05 -5.24
CA THR A 122 6.53 -17.76 -4.16
C THR A 122 7.52 -18.16 -3.06
N ALA A 123 8.66 -18.76 -3.42
CA ALA A 123 9.66 -19.18 -2.45
C ALA A 123 10.28 -18.00 -1.66
N LYS A 124 10.41 -16.83 -2.29
CA LYS A 124 10.93 -15.62 -1.62
C LYS A 124 9.96 -15.07 -0.57
N ARG A 125 8.66 -15.09 -0.85
CA ARG A 125 7.64 -14.45 -0.01
C ARG A 125 6.93 -15.42 0.94
N PHE A 126 6.72 -16.68 0.54
CA PHE A 126 6.11 -17.73 1.35
C PHE A 126 7.20 -18.66 1.88
N THR A 127 7.74 -18.32 3.03
CA THR A 127 8.84 -19.03 3.68
C THR A 127 8.33 -20.03 4.73
N GLU A 128 9.19 -20.88 5.26
CA GLU A 128 8.86 -21.69 6.43
C GLU A 128 8.54 -20.79 7.63
N ASP A 129 7.54 -21.20 8.43
CA ASP A 129 7.23 -20.58 9.70
C ASP A 129 8.24 -21.10 10.75
N PRO A 130 9.18 -20.27 11.24
CA PRO A 130 10.21 -20.74 12.15
C PRO A 130 9.68 -21.11 13.54
N PHE A 131 8.41 -20.80 13.83
CA PHE A 131 7.78 -21.03 15.13
C PHE A 131 6.83 -22.23 15.12
N VAL A 132 6.38 -22.68 13.93
CA VAL A 132 5.47 -23.81 13.78
C VAL A 132 5.98 -24.76 12.68
N PRO A 133 6.63 -25.88 13.07
CA PRO A 133 7.21 -26.82 12.11
C PRO A 133 6.23 -27.31 11.05
N GLY A 134 6.64 -27.27 9.80
CA GLY A 134 5.85 -27.74 8.66
C GLY A 134 4.79 -26.77 8.17
N GLU A 135 4.65 -25.60 8.80
CA GLU A 135 3.79 -24.51 8.33
C GLU A 135 4.59 -23.45 7.60
N ARG A 136 3.88 -22.56 6.93
CA ARG A 136 4.47 -21.44 6.19
C ARG A 136 3.98 -20.12 6.74
N MET A 137 4.78 -19.09 6.52
CA MET A 137 4.42 -17.69 6.73
C MET A 137 4.64 -16.90 5.45
N TYR A 138 3.90 -15.81 5.31
CA TYR A 138 4.03 -14.82 4.25
C TYR A 138 4.75 -13.58 4.78
N ARG A 139 5.81 -13.18 4.10
CA ARG A 139 6.57 -11.96 4.35
C ARG A 139 5.92 -10.80 3.62
N THR A 140 5.24 -9.92 4.37
CA THR A 140 4.39 -8.88 3.78
C THR A 140 5.19 -7.74 3.14
N GLY A 141 6.41 -7.49 3.61
CA GLY A 141 7.18 -6.29 3.31
C GLY A 141 6.62 -5.03 3.99
N ASP A 142 5.70 -5.17 4.93
CA ASP A 142 5.17 -4.06 5.74
C ASP A 142 5.93 -3.94 7.05
N ALA A 143 6.38 -2.72 7.38
CA ALA A 143 6.96 -2.38 8.68
C ALA A 143 5.84 -2.10 9.67
N VAL A 144 5.87 -2.78 10.80
CA VAL A 144 4.92 -2.63 11.90
C VAL A 144 5.63 -2.71 13.24
N LYS A 145 4.93 -2.37 14.32
CA LYS A 145 5.35 -2.69 15.69
C LYS A 145 4.15 -3.14 16.53
N TRP A 146 4.42 -3.99 17.54
CA TRP A 146 3.43 -4.30 18.55
C TRP A 146 3.23 -3.14 19.51
N LEU A 147 1.98 -2.86 19.85
CA LEU A 147 1.60 -1.97 20.95
C LEU A 147 1.45 -2.77 22.25
N GLU A 148 1.47 -2.09 23.40
CA GLU A 148 1.36 -2.72 24.71
C GLU A 148 0.07 -3.51 24.92
N ASP A 149 -1.02 -3.09 24.26
CA ASP A 149 -2.32 -3.73 24.29
C ASP A 149 -2.46 -4.93 23.34
N GLY A 150 -1.39 -5.26 22.61
CA GLY A 150 -1.32 -6.35 21.64
C GLY A 150 -1.97 -6.04 20.28
N ARG A 151 -2.25 -4.77 19.97
CA ARG A 151 -2.56 -4.31 18.62
C ARG A 151 -1.28 -4.04 17.84
N LEU A 152 -1.38 -3.99 16.52
CA LEU A 152 -0.28 -3.64 15.60
C LEU A 152 -0.46 -2.20 15.11
N GLU A 153 0.62 -1.43 15.13
CA GLU A 153 0.72 -0.14 14.46
C GLU A 153 1.44 -0.30 13.12
N TYR A 154 0.81 0.20 12.06
CA TYR A 154 1.41 0.22 10.73
C TYR A 154 2.32 1.43 10.56
N ILE A 155 3.58 1.19 10.22
CA ILE A 155 4.59 2.24 10.04
C ILE A 155 4.72 2.62 8.57
N GLY A 156 4.80 1.62 7.67
CA GLY A 156 4.99 1.84 6.23
C GLY A 156 5.44 0.59 5.51
N ARG A 157 5.97 0.77 4.29
CA ARG A 157 6.59 -0.32 3.51
C ARG A 157 8.09 -0.38 3.75
N ILE A 158 8.64 -1.59 3.81
CA ILE A 158 10.10 -1.84 3.82
C ILE A 158 10.65 -1.79 2.39
N ASP A 159 9.83 -2.23 1.42
CA ASP A 159 10.12 -2.22 -0.01
C ASP A 159 9.58 -0.96 -0.71
N GLN A 160 9.71 -0.93 -2.03
CA GLN A 160 9.28 0.21 -2.85
C GLN A 160 7.83 0.11 -3.35
N GLN A 161 7.06 -0.86 -2.85
CA GLN A 161 5.66 -0.98 -3.18
C GLN A 161 4.86 0.21 -2.63
N VAL A 162 3.92 0.71 -3.43
CA VAL A 162 3.03 1.79 -3.01
C VAL A 162 1.58 1.35 -3.06
N LYS A 163 0.74 1.99 -2.26
CA LYS A 163 -0.70 1.85 -2.34
C LYS A 163 -1.29 3.15 -2.83
N ILE A 164 -1.99 3.11 -3.97
CA ILE A 164 -2.64 4.28 -4.59
C ILE A 164 -4.08 3.91 -4.91
N ARG A 165 -5.04 4.62 -4.33
CA ARG A 165 -6.49 4.37 -4.50
C ARG A 165 -6.90 2.91 -4.20
N GLY A 166 -6.20 2.27 -3.24
CA GLY A 166 -6.41 0.87 -2.88
C GLY A 166 -5.72 -0.16 -3.79
N PHE A 167 -5.10 0.26 -4.90
CA PHE A 167 -4.28 -0.61 -5.74
C PHE A 167 -2.88 -0.74 -5.15
N ARG A 168 -2.38 -1.98 -5.11
CA ARG A 168 -1.01 -2.30 -4.72
C ARG A 168 -0.14 -2.30 -5.96
N ILE A 169 0.80 -1.38 -6.05
CA ILE A 169 1.61 -1.11 -7.24
C ILE A 169 3.08 -1.40 -6.95
N GLU A 170 3.67 -2.25 -7.77
CA GLU A 170 5.12 -2.49 -7.83
C GLU A 170 5.75 -1.42 -8.73
N LEU A 171 6.41 -0.43 -8.15
CA LEU A 171 7.05 0.64 -8.93
C LEU A 171 8.06 0.10 -9.93
N SER A 172 8.80 -0.95 -9.56
CA SER A 172 9.76 -1.62 -10.43
C SER A 172 9.14 -2.23 -11.70
N GLU A 173 7.87 -2.63 -11.68
CA GLU A 173 7.19 -3.13 -12.88
C GLU A 173 7.02 -2.01 -13.91
N ILE A 174 6.69 -0.80 -13.46
CA ILE A 174 6.57 0.38 -14.33
C ILE A 174 7.95 0.77 -14.86
N GLU A 175 8.96 0.78 -13.98
CA GLU A 175 10.35 1.11 -14.35
C GLU A 175 10.90 0.15 -15.42
N VAL A 176 10.62 -1.15 -15.30
CA VAL A 176 11.00 -2.16 -16.31
C VAL A 176 10.30 -1.90 -17.65
N GLN A 177 9.02 -1.48 -17.64
CA GLN A 177 8.35 -1.15 -18.92
C GLN A 177 8.90 0.13 -19.55
N LEU A 178 9.22 1.15 -18.73
CA LEU A 178 9.88 2.36 -19.21
C LEU A 178 11.25 2.08 -19.82
N ALA A 179 12.06 1.25 -19.17
CA ALA A 179 13.39 0.87 -19.67
C ALA A 179 13.38 0.08 -20.99
N ARG A 180 12.22 -0.42 -21.43
CA ARG A 180 12.05 -1.07 -22.75
C ARG A 180 11.81 -0.08 -23.89
N LEU A 181 11.48 1.15 -23.58
CA LEU A 181 11.25 2.19 -24.56
C LEU A 181 12.60 2.74 -25.03
N SER A 182 12.81 2.76 -26.36
CA SER A 182 14.10 3.13 -26.97
C SER A 182 14.52 4.56 -26.68
N GLU A 183 13.59 5.45 -26.40
CA GLU A 183 13.81 6.84 -26.05
C GLU A 183 14.15 7.09 -24.59
N VAL A 184 14.03 6.07 -23.71
CA VAL A 184 14.30 6.18 -22.27
C VAL A 184 15.63 5.50 -21.96
N GLN A 185 16.58 6.24 -21.40
CA GLN A 185 17.87 5.70 -20.94
C GLN A 185 17.77 5.16 -19.53
N GLU A 186 17.21 5.95 -18.62
CA GLU A 186 16.97 5.57 -17.25
C GLU A 186 15.59 6.04 -16.79
N ALA A 187 14.97 5.30 -15.90
CA ALA A 187 13.69 5.67 -15.34
C ALA A 187 13.57 5.25 -13.88
N VAL A 188 12.90 6.10 -13.09
CA VAL A 188 12.50 5.83 -11.71
C VAL A 188 11.08 6.32 -11.53
N VAL A 189 10.27 5.56 -10.77
CA VAL A 189 8.89 5.94 -10.45
C VAL A 189 8.75 6.04 -8.95
N THR A 190 8.06 7.08 -8.47
CA THR A 190 7.71 7.25 -7.05
C THR A 190 6.25 7.62 -6.89
N ASP A 191 5.72 7.52 -5.68
CA ASP A 191 4.48 8.17 -5.31
C ASP A 191 4.77 9.59 -4.80
N ILE A 192 3.89 10.51 -5.16
CA ILE A 192 3.87 11.89 -4.69
C ILE A 192 2.47 12.25 -4.21
N GLU A 193 2.32 13.36 -3.48
CA GLU A 193 1.01 13.94 -3.21
C GLU A 193 0.69 15.02 -4.24
N ASP A 194 -0.51 14.93 -4.85
CA ASP A 194 -1.03 15.97 -5.74
C ASP A 194 -1.48 17.22 -4.95
N ALA A 195 -1.94 18.25 -5.66
CA ALA A 195 -2.43 19.49 -5.05
C ALA A 195 -3.62 19.29 -4.08
N TYR A 196 -4.28 18.14 -4.15
CA TYR A 196 -5.42 17.77 -3.30
C TYR A 196 -5.04 16.81 -2.17
N GLY A 197 -3.74 16.49 -2.02
CA GLY A 197 -3.23 15.55 -1.01
C GLY A 197 -3.47 14.07 -1.34
N ASN A 198 -3.83 13.75 -2.60
CA ASN A 198 -3.96 12.37 -3.04
C ASN A 198 -2.62 11.82 -3.49
N LYS A 199 -2.37 10.54 -3.18
CA LYS A 199 -1.22 9.83 -3.72
C LYS A 199 -1.41 9.51 -5.19
N VAL A 200 -0.41 9.86 -6.00
CA VAL A 200 -0.34 9.63 -7.44
C VAL A 200 1.08 9.21 -7.83
N LEU A 201 1.23 8.57 -8.98
CA LEU A 201 2.54 8.19 -9.50
C LEU A 201 3.20 9.36 -10.24
N CYS A 202 4.52 9.52 -10.04
CA CYS A 202 5.38 10.41 -10.81
C CYS A 202 6.51 9.60 -11.43
N GLY A 203 6.67 9.71 -12.75
CA GLY A 203 7.77 9.12 -13.52
C GLY A 203 8.90 10.14 -13.71
N TYR A 204 10.11 9.75 -13.33
CA TYR A 204 11.35 10.48 -13.58
C TYR A 204 12.11 9.74 -14.66
N VAL A 205 12.46 10.43 -15.74
CA VAL A 205 13.07 9.80 -16.93
C VAL A 205 14.30 10.58 -17.38
N VAL A 206 15.32 9.85 -17.83
CA VAL A 206 16.51 10.38 -18.48
C VAL A 206 16.46 10.00 -19.95
N ALA A 207 16.70 10.97 -20.84
CA ALA A 207 16.72 10.77 -22.29
C ALA A 207 17.60 11.83 -22.96
N ASP A 208 18.13 11.52 -24.17
CA ASP A 208 18.96 12.44 -24.96
C ASP A 208 18.15 13.62 -25.52
N GLU A 209 16.88 13.36 -25.86
CA GLU A 209 15.99 14.36 -26.46
C GLU A 209 14.83 14.66 -25.52
N GLN A 210 14.16 15.79 -25.71
CA GLN A 210 12.97 16.12 -24.94
C GLN A 210 11.85 15.12 -25.24
N LEU A 211 11.33 14.49 -24.19
CA LEU A 211 10.31 13.46 -24.30
C LEU A 211 8.90 14.05 -24.39
N ASP A 212 8.09 13.46 -25.24
CA ASP A 212 6.66 13.63 -25.23
C ASP A 212 6.04 12.71 -24.16
N THR A 213 5.70 13.30 -23.02
CA THR A 213 5.16 12.57 -21.86
C THR A 213 3.80 11.94 -22.14
N GLU A 214 2.98 12.53 -23.01
CA GLU A 214 1.71 11.92 -23.45
C GLU A 214 1.97 10.65 -24.27
N SER A 215 2.99 10.67 -25.11
CA SER A 215 3.42 9.50 -25.88
C SER A 215 3.92 8.38 -24.95
N LEU A 216 4.72 8.72 -23.93
CA LEU A 216 5.16 7.76 -22.91
C LEU A 216 3.98 7.13 -22.17
N ALA A 217 3.06 7.94 -21.66
CA ALA A 217 1.86 7.47 -20.96
C ALA A 217 1.03 6.53 -21.86
N ARG A 218 0.85 6.89 -23.13
CA ARG A 218 0.11 6.06 -24.11
C ARG A 218 0.80 4.73 -24.38
N LYS A 219 2.13 4.71 -24.49
CA LYS A 219 2.90 3.47 -24.69
C LYS A 219 2.81 2.55 -23.46
N LEU A 220 2.94 3.10 -22.25
CA LEU A 220 2.76 2.34 -21.02
C LEU A 220 1.33 1.77 -20.89
N GLY A 221 0.31 2.55 -21.22
CA GLY A 221 -1.09 2.11 -21.18
C GLY A 221 -1.45 0.97 -22.14
N GLN A 222 -0.56 0.62 -23.11
CA GLN A 222 -0.72 -0.58 -23.93
C GLN A 222 -0.36 -1.86 -23.19
N THR A 223 0.46 -1.78 -22.13
CA THR A 223 1.01 -2.93 -21.41
C THR A 223 0.66 -2.94 -19.92
N LEU A 224 0.36 -1.79 -19.36
CA LEU A 224 0.02 -1.62 -17.95
C LEU A 224 -1.41 -1.11 -17.79
N PRO A 225 -2.09 -1.45 -16.70
CA PRO A 225 -3.38 -0.86 -16.35
C PRO A 225 -3.25 0.65 -16.10
N ASP A 226 -4.32 1.41 -16.30
CA ASP A 226 -4.33 2.87 -16.17
C ASP A 226 -3.84 3.38 -14.82
N TYR A 227 -4.15 2.65 -13.73
CA TYR A 227 -3.71 3.03 -12.38
C TYR A 227 -2.19 2.86 -12.14
N MET A 228 -1.45 2.21 -13.07
CA MET A 228 0.00 2.07 -13.06
C MET A 228 0.70 3.06 -13.98
N VAL A 229 -0.03 3.85 -14.76
CA VAL A 229 0.55 4.89 -15.60
C VAL A 229 0.80 6.14 -14.77
N PRO A 230 2.05 6.68 -14.70
CA PRO A 230 2.33 7.90 -13.98
C PRO A 230 1.48 9.08 -14.45
N ALA A 231 0.91 9.82 -13.49
CA ALA A 231 0.12 11.01 -13.76
C ALA A 231 1.00 12.25 -14.00
N TYR A 232 2.22 12.26 -13.40
CA TYR A 232 3.17 13.33 -13.50
C TYR A 232 4.51 12.81 -14.03
N TRP A 233 5.24 13.67 -14.75
CA TRP A 233 6.50 13.32 -15.38
C TRP A 233 7.52 14.42 -15.15
N VAL A 234 8.76 14.01 -14.90
CA VAL A 234 9.91 14.90 -14.78
C VAL A 234 11.04 14.31 -15.63
N GLN A 235 11.50 15.06 -16.62
CA GLN A 235 12.71 14.71 -17.35
C GLN A 235 13.91 15.31 -16.64
N LEU A 236 14.96 14.51 -16.46
CA LEU A 236 16.21 14.88 -15.82
C LEU A 236 17.37 14.62 -16.77
N ASP A 237 18.46 15.38 -16.60
CA ASP A 237 19.73 15.10 -17.31
C ASP A 237 20.38 13.83 -16.76
N GLU A 238 20.28 13.59 -15.44
CA GLU A 238 20.75 12.38 -14.75
C GLU A 238 19.92 12.10 -13.51
N LEU A 239 19.82 10.82 -13.12
CA LEU A 239 19.19 10.44 -11.87
C LEU A 239 20.13 10.71 -10.68
N PRO A 240 19.66 11.32 -9.58
CA PRO A 240 20.47 11.51 -8.39
C PRO A 240 20.85 10.17 -7.77
N VAL A 241 22.10 10.01 -7.39
CA VAL A 241 22.61 8.77 -6.80
C VAL A 241 23.20 9.00 -5.42
N THR A 242 23.04 8.01 -4.54
CA THR A 242 23.69 7.97 -3.23
C THR A 242 25.20 7.71 -3.38
N ALA A 243 25.98 7.91 -2.31
CA ALA A 243 27.41 7.59 -2.26
C ALA A 243 27.74 6.13 -2.65
N ASN A 244 26.77 5.23 -2.55
CA ASN A 244 26.91 3.81 -2.91
C ASN A 244 26.42 3.50 -4.35
N GLY A 245 26.16 4.51 -5.18
CA GLY A 245 25.74 4.36 -6.58
C GLY A 245 24.29 3.88 -6.79
N LYS A 246 23.46 3.93 -5.74
CA LYS A 246 22.01 3.64 -5.87
C LYS A 246 21.25 4.94 -6.10
N VAL A 247 20.14 4.88 -6.83
CA VAL A 247 19.26 6.03 -7.01
C VAL A 247 18.79 6.59 -5.66
N ASP A 248 19.02 7.88 -5.46
CA ASP A 248 18.55 8.62 -4.30
C ASP A 248 17.15 9.21 -4.57
N ARG A 249 16.12 8.45 -4.27
CA ARG A 249 14.73 8.88 -4.47
C ARG A 249 14.34 10.09 -3.63
N ARG A 250 15.07 10.39 -2.54
CA ARG A 250 14.80 11.57 -1.69
C ARG A 250 15.32 12.85 -2.30
N ALA A 251 16.32 12.74 -3.17
CA ALA A 251 16.90 13.88 -3.87
C ALA A 251 16.18 14.20 -5.21
N LEU A 252 15.16 13.42 -5.59
CA LEU A 252 14.36 13.70 -6.78
C LEU A 252 13.60 15.03 -6.60
N PRO A 253 13.58 15.89 -7.65
CA PRO A 253 12.86 17.14 -7.58
C PRO A 253 11.35 16.93 -7.52
N GLN A 254 10.64 17.83 -6.86
CA GLN A 254 9.17 17.82 -6.90
C GLN A 254 8.70 18.20 -8.31
N PRO A 255 7.74 17.46 -8.88
CA PRO A 255 7.15 17.86 -10.17
C PRO A 255 6.36 19.16 -10.01
N ASP A 256 6.27 19.93 -11.09
CA ASP A 256 5.35 21.06 -11.16
C ASP A 256 3.93 20.54 -11.38
N VAL A 257 3.24 20.29 -10.26
CA VAL A 257 1.90 19.72 -10.26
C VAL A 257 0.87 20.69 -10.86
N GLU A 258 1.07 22.01 -10.72
CA GLU A 258 0.16 23.01 -11.24
C GLU A 258 0.24 23.14 -12.76
N ALA A 259 1.44 23.06 -13.31
CA ALA A 259 1.66 23.19 -14.75
C ALA A 259 1.18 21.97 -15.55
N GLN A 260 1.11 20.79 -14.95
CA GLN A 260 0.72 19.55 -15.64
C GLN A 260 -0.76 19.18 -15.47
N THR A 261 -1.54 20.01 -14.76
CA THR A 261 -3.00 19.81 -14.57
C THR A 261 -3.85 20.71 -15.48
N ALA A 262 -3.23 21.53 -16.34
CA ALA A 262 -3.89 22.50 -17.21
C ALA A 262 -4.35 21.89 -18.56
#